data_8b53e79c2c35892c424aa02de18ea35e
#
_entry.id   8b53e79c2c35892c424aa02de18ea35e
#
_cell.length_a   1.000
_cell.length_b   1.000
_cell.length_c   1.000
_cell.angle_alpha   90.00
_cell.angle_beta   90.00
_cell.angle_gamma   90.00
#
_symmetry.space_group_name_H-M   'P 1'
#
loop_
_entity.id
_entity.type
_entity.pdbx_description
1 polymer ?
#
loop_
_entity_poly.entity_id
_entity_poly.type
_entity_poly.pdbx_seq_one_letter_code
_entity_poly.pdbx_strand_id
1 'polypeptide(L)'
;MIHRRMGKEHELMVNDTAFRAKKCVSYVQLGRILGGIDYQYFNEINAHYFDIQTEQIEGLWLAVDGKELRGTIDGVSGEKRGENVVKMVSHEDLESQIIGFYSGNKESEKTIVQQYFKGQDVLTNAYSFDALHTCSTLLEEIEKKGGIYVAQIKKNQKELLEECQHTVLNLPFKYDFEDIEKAHGRIEHRIAGLYPIEVATLDRRWQGSGIQTLVAIYRKRERTKDHKISQEIVYFVSNKILSNEKDGNELYRAVRNHWGVESDNHVKDVNLGEDYIKCYKTNRSRAMASVFNVAVNLLRRKNTTNNLRTVREDCNFERNYAIRCFSTS
;
A
#
# COMPACT_ATOMS: atom_id res chain seq x y z
N MET A 1 -21.71 16.81 12.15
CA MET A 1 -22.54 16.14 11.14
C MET A 1 -22.63 14.62 11.34
N ILE A 2 -21.52 13.91 11.54
CA ILE A 2 -21.47 12.45 11.80
C ILE A 2 -22.30 12.04 13.02
N HIS A 3 -22.18 12.74 14.15
CA HIS A 3 -22.89 12.42 15.39
C HIS A 3 -24.42 12.56 15.28
N ARG A 4 -24.94 13.50 14.48
CA ARG A 4 -26.40 13.64 14.24
C ARG A 4 -26.96 12.53 13.33
N ARG A 5 -26.15 12.03 12.38
CA ARG A 5 -26.51 10.87 11.55
C ARG A 5 -26.53 9.60 12.38
N MET A 6 -25.49 9.35 13.18
CA MET A 6 -25.41 8.20 14.08
C MET A 6 -26.59 8.16 15.05
N GLY A 7 -27.11 9.29 15.52
CA GLY A 7 -28.27 9.34 16.41
C GLY A 7 -29.54 8.78 15.78
N LYS A 8 -29.86 9.12 14.53
CA LYS A 8 -31.02 8.60 13.80
C LYS A 8 -30.87 7.12 13.45
N GLU A 9 -29.68 6.72 13.04
CA GLU A 9 -29.41 5.31 12.73
C GLU A 9 -29.41 4.45 13.97
N HIS A 10 -29.01 4.97 15.12
CA HIS A 10 -29.08 4.29 16.40
C HIS A 10 -30.53 4.06 16.86
N GLU A 11 -31.44 5.03 16.68
CA GLU A 11 -32.85 4.81 16.95
C GLU A 11 -33.42 3.65 16.13
N LEU A 12 -33.00 3.50 14.88
CA LEU A 12 -33.37 2.36 14.04
C LEU A 12 -32.71 1.05 14.52
N MET A 13 -31.49 1.10 15.01
CA MET A 13 -30.77 -0.07 15.54
C MET A 13 -31.33 -0.57 16.88
N VAL A 14 -31.79 0.32 17.75
CA VAL A 14 -32.34 -0.06 19.06
C VAL A 14 -33.66 -0.83 18.91
N ASN A 15 -34.40 -0.61 17.83
CA ASN A 15 -35.62 -1.35 17.53
C ASN A 15 -35.38 -2.74 16.90
N ASP A 16 -34.12 -3.08 16.60
CA ASP A 16 -33.73 -4.39 16.12
C ASP A 16 -33.29 -5.26 17.29
N THR A 17 -33.88 -6.43 17.44
CA THR A 17 -33.63 -7.37 18.55
C THR A 17 -32.18 -7.84 18.65
N ALA A 18 -31.34 -7.66 17.61
CA ALA A 18 -29.95 -7.98 17.61
C ALA A 18 -29.04 -6.97 18.39
N PHE A 19 -29.55 -5.72 18.60
CA PHE A 19 -28.80 -4.68 19.30
C PHE A 19 -29.44 -4.33 20.64
N ARG A 20 -28.74 -4.65 21.74
CA ARG A 20 -29.21 -4.37 23.12
C ARG A 20 -28.87 -2.95 23.62
N ALA A 21 -28.23 -2.11 22.85
CA ALA A 21 -27.81 -0.78 23.29
C ALA A 21 -28.96 0.21 23.27
N LYS A 22 -29.31 0.76 24.44
CA LYS A 22 -30.44 1.69 24.62
C LYS A 22 -30.15 3.14 24.21
N LYS A 23 -28.91 3.53 24.00
CA LYS A 23 -28.48 4.90 23.65
C LYS A 23 -27.26 4.89 22.75
N CYS A 24 -27.21 5.83 21.80
CA CYS A 24 -26.03 6.10 21.01
C CYS A 24 -24.89 6.61 21.88
N VAL A 25 -23.66 6.14 21.61
CA VAL A 25 -22.46 6.60 22.28
C VAL A 25 -22.26 8.10 21.98
N SER A 26 -22.04 8.92 23.01
CA SER A 26 -21.74 10.34 22.81
C SER A 26 -20.40 10.52 22.10
N TYR A 27 -20.21 11.68 21.43
CA TYR A 27 -18.95 12.01 20.79
C TYR A 27 -17.73 11.90 21.73
N VAL A 28 -17.91 12.33 23.00
CA VAL A 28 -16.87 12.27 24.03
C VAL A 28 -16.56 10.81 24.40
N GLN A 29 -17.58 10.00 24.56
CA GLN A 29 -17.40 8.56 24.85
C GLN A 29 -16.76 7.82 23.69
N LEU A 30 -17.19 8.08 22.45
CA LEU A 30 -16.55 7.51 21.26
C LEU A 30 -15.05 7.84 21.22
N GLY A 31 -14.72 9.11 21.51
CA GLY A 31 -13.32 9.53 21.61
C GLY A 31 -12.52 8.86 22.75
N ARG A 32 -13.17 8.49 23.87
CA ARG A 32 -12.54 7.72 24.95
C ARG A 32 -12.35 6.26 24.54
N ILE A 33 -13.35 5.64 23.94
CA ILE A 33 -13.28 4.26 23.43
C ILE A 33 -12.12 4.14 22.43
N LEU A 34 -12.07 4.99 21.40
CA LEU A 34 -11.00 4.99 20.42
C LEU A 34 -9.62 5.24 21.04
N GLY A 35 -9.55 6.11 22.05
CA GLY A 35 -8.30 6.36 22.78
C GLY A 35 -7.84 5.22 23.69
N GLY A 36 -8.74 4.30 24.04
CA GLY A 36 -8.46 3.11 24.84
C GLY A 36 -8.19 1.84 24.02
N ILE A 37 -8.35 1.89 22.69
CA ILE A 37 -8.03 0.76 21.83
C ILE A 37 -6.51 0.55 21.80
N ASP A 38 -6.05 -0.65 22.08
CA ASP A 38 -4.72 -1.10 21.71
C ASP A 38 -4.73 -1.33 20.18
N TYR A 39 -4.29 -0.32 19.44
CA TYR A 39 -4.30 -0.36 17.97
C TYR A 39 -3.31 -1.38 17.40
N GLN A 40 -2.25 -1.76 18.14
CA GLN A 40 -1.29 -2.77 17.71
C GLN A 40 -1.95 -4.14 17.71
N TYR A 41 -2.51 -4.51 18.85
CA TYR A 41 -3.26 -5.76 18.98
C TYR A 41 -4.47 -5.82 18.02
N PHE A 42 -5.16 -4.68 17.83
CA PHE A 42 -6.25 -4.60 16.87
C PHE A 42 -5.79 -4.84 15.42
N ASN A 43 -4.62 -4.34 15.04
CA ASN A 43 -4.05 -4.60 13.72
C ASN A 43 -3.57 -6.04 13.55
N GLU A 44 -3.06 -6.68 14.59
CA GLU A 44 -2.71 -8.12 14.58
C GLU A 44 -3.95 -8.99 14.35
N ILE A 45 -5.05 -8.71 15.08
CA ILE A 45 -6.35 -9.39 14.85
C ILE A 45 -6.83 -9.18 13.41
N ASN A 46 -6.74 -7.95 12.88
CA ASN A 46 -7.15 -7.66 11.51
C ASN A 46 -6.30 -8.39 10.48
N ALA A 47 -4.98 -8.43 10.66
CA ALA A 47 -4.08 -9.16 9.80
C ALA A 47 -4.47 -10.64 9.73
N HIS A 48 -4.75 -11.24 10.87
CA HIS A 48 -5.21 -12.62 10.97
C HIS A 48 -6.60 -12.82 10.34
N TYR A 49 -7.55 -11.93 10.61
CA TYR A 49 -8.92 -12.02 10.06
C TYR A 49 -8.98 -11.92 8.54
N PHE A 50 -8.14 -11.07 7.96
CA PHE A 50 -8.07 -10.88 6.51
C PHE A 50 -7.07 -11.82 5.80
N ASP A 51 -6.38 -12.69 6.55
CA ASP A 51 -5.39 -13.68 6.04
C ASP A 51 -4.33 -13.09 5.09
N ILE A 52 -4.04 -11.77 5.22
CA ILE A 52 -3.08 -11.08 4.35
C ILE A 52 -1.66 -11.64 4.51
N GLN A 53 -1.43 -12.43 5.57
CA GLN A 53 -0.13 -13.04 5.88
C GLN A 53 -0.19 -14.49 6.36
N THR A 54 -1.36 -15.00 6.76
CA THR A 54 -1.46 -16.28 7.47
C THR A 54 -1.67 -17.46 6.55
N GLU A 55 -2.32 -17.28 5.40
CA GLU A 55 -2.27 -18.28 4.36
C GLU A 55 -1.04 -18.02 3.49
N GLN A 56 -0.16 -18.99 3.46
CA GLN A 56 0.99 -19.08 2.57
C GLN A 56 0.49 -19.21 1.11
N ILE A 57 -0.13 -18.15 0.59
CA ILE A 57 -0.36 -18.03 -0.84
C ILE A 57 1.01 -17.71 -1.41
N GLU A 58 1.71 -18.76 -1.78
CA GLU A 58 3.02 -18.68 -2.38
C GLU A 58 2.97 -17.72 -3.57
N GLY A 59 3.73 -16.62 -3.47
CA GLY A 59 3.80 -15.63 -4.54
C GLY A 59 2.79 -14.47 -4.49
N LEU A 60 2.07 -14.24 -3.39
CA LEU A 60 1.26 -13.03 -3.23
C LEU A 60 2.15 -11.77 -3.23
N TRP A 61 1.88 -10.86 -4.14
CA TRP A 61 2.58 -9.57 -4.22
C TRP A 61 1.94 -8.52 -3.32
N LEU A 62 2.76 -7.87 -2.49
CA LEU A 62 2.38 -6.83 -1.54
C LEU A 62 3.17 -5.55 -1.80
N ALA A 63 2.48 -4.43 -2.03
CA ALA A 63 3.09 -3.10 -2.13
C ALA A 63 3.27 -2.51 -0.73
N VAL A 64 4.48 -2.03 -0.41
CA VAL A 64 4.81 -1.42 0.88
C VAL A 64 4.98 0.09 0.70
N ASP A 65 4.23 0.87 1.49
CA ASP A 65 4.29 2.34 1.43
C ASP A 65 3.82 2.98 2.73
N GLY A 66 4.25 4.21 2.97
CA GLY A 66 3.84 5.04 4.09
C GLY A 66 2.97 6.22 3.66
N LYS A 67 2.00 6.56 4.50
CA LYS A 67 1.08 7.68 4.30
C LYS A 67 1.01 8.58 5.51
N GLU A 68 1.12 9.90 5.33
CA GLU A 68 0.82 10.89 6.37
C GLU A 68 -0.69 11.08 6.54
N LEU A 69 -1.16 10.96 7.76
CA LEU A 69 -2.55 11.21 8.15
C LEU A 69 -2.75 12.72 8.36
N ARG A 70 -3.11 13.44 7.31
CA ARG A 70 -3.18 14.91 7.32
C ARG A 70 -4.16 15.49 8.35
N GLY A 71 -5.19 14.72 8.72
CA GLY A 71 -6.12 15.07 9.79
C GLY A 71 -5.48 15.19 11.19
N THR A 72 -4.24 14.70 11.35
CA THR A 72 -3.50 14.73 12.62
C THR A 72 -2.54 15.91 12.75
N ILE A 73 -2.35 16.69 11.69
CA ILE A 73 -1.47 17.85 11.68
C ILE A 73 -2.12 18.98 12.50
N ASP A 74 -1.49 19.34 13.63
CA ASP A 74 -1.92 20.43 14.49
C ASP A 74 -1.14 21.71 14.14
N GLY A 75 -1.83 22.68 13.53
CA GLY A 75 -1.26 23.97 13.19
C GLY A 75 -1.54 24.45 11.75
N VAL A 76 -1.29 25.73 11.51
CA VAL A 76 -1.63 26.42 10.26
C VAL A 76 -0.49 26.35 9.24
N SER A 77 0.73 26.07 9.66
CA SER A 77 1.90 26.02 8.78
C SER A 77 2.41 24.60 8.61
N GLY A 78 2.89 24.28 7.42
CA GLY A 78 3.47 22.97 7.08
C GLY A 78 4.75 22.58 7.85
N GLU A 79 5.01 23.20 8.99
CA GLU A 79 6.16 22.93 9.87
C GLU A 79 5.95 21.70 10.76
N LYS A 80 4.70 21.39 11.12
CA LYS A 80 4.39 20.21 11.93
C LYS A 80 4.03 19.03 11.03
N ARG A 81 4.63 17.87 11.33
CA ARG A 81 4.29 16.58 10.71
C ARG A 81 3.20 15.91 11.51
N GLY A 82 2.31 15.21 10.79
CA GLY A 82 1.27 14.39 11.40
C GLY A 82 1.77 12.99 11.80
N GLU A 83 0.84 12.18 12.29
CA GLU A 83 1.02 10.75 12.41
C GLU A 83 1.10 10.13 11.01
N ASN A 84 1.89 9.09 10.86
CA ASN A 84 2.06 8.37 9.62
C ASN A 84 1.74 6.90 9.83
N VAL A 85 1.12 6.28 8.84
CA VAL A 85 0.83 4.85 8.79
C VAL A 85 1.66 4.20 7.71
N VAL A 86 2.31 3.07 8.04
CA VAL A 86 2.99 2.21 7.07
C VAL A 86 2.14 0.96 6.89
N LYS A 87 1.91 0.60 5.65
CA LYS A 87 1.04 -0.53 5.30
C LYS A 87 1.59 -1.36 4.15
N MET A 88 1.10 -2.58 4.06
CA MET A 88 1.22 -3.45 2.89
C MET A 88 -0.15 -3.56 2.23
N VAL A 89 -0.17 -3.53 0.90
CA VAL A 89 -1.39 -3.61 0.09
C VAL A 89 -1.23 -4.71 -0.94
N SER A 90 -2.16 -5.66 -0.98
CA SER A 90 -2.17 -6.73 -1.97
C SER A 90 -2.34 -6.15 -3.39
N HIS A 91 -1.58 -6.69 -4.34
CA HIS A 91 -1.67 -6.30 -5.75
C HIS A 91 -2.94 -6.80 -6.43
N GLU A 92 -3.59 -7.81 -5.89
CA GLU A 92 -4.75 -8.46 -6.53
C GLU A 92 -6.06 -7.81 -6.12
N ASP A 93 -6.34 -7.76 -4.83
CA ASP A 93 -7.62 -7.31 -4.27
C ASP A 93 -7.54 -5.96 -3.58
N LEU A 94 -6.33 -5.40 -3.47
CA LEU A 94 -6.01 -4.16 -2.76
C LEU A 94 -6.32 -4.21 -1.25
N GLU A 95 -6.59 -5.37 -0.67
CA GLU A 95 -6.68 -5.50 0.79
C GLU A 95 -5.36 -5.06 1.43
N SER A 96 -5.46 -4.40 2.57
CA SER A 96 -4.30 -3.77 3.18
C SER A 96 -4.14 -4.11 4.64
N GLN A 97 -2.87 -4.26 5.06
CA GLN A 97 -2.47 -4.48 6.44
C GLN A 97 -1.60 -3.32 6.91
N ILE A 98 -1.91 -2.79 8.09
CA ILE A 98 -1.03 -1.82 8.76
C ILE A 98 0.08 -2.57 9.48
N ILE A 99 1.34 -2.25 9.14
CA ILE A 99 2.53 -2.84 9.75
C ILE A 99 3.20 -1.93 10.77
N GLY A 100 2.82 -0.66 10.83
CA GLY A 100 3.32 0.25 11.86
C GLY A 100 2.85 1.68 11.72
N PHE A 101 3.17 2.47 12.73
CA PHE A 101 2.93 3.91 12.78
C PHE A 101 4.19 4.63 13.24
N TYR A 102 4.36 5.85 12.77
CA TYR A 102 5.41 6.74 13.27
C TYR A 102 4.94 8.20 13.27
N SER A 103 5.58 9.00 14.12
CA SER A 103 5.43 10.46 14.12
C SER A 103 6.76 11.06 13.65
N GLY A 104 6.73 12.03 12.74
CA GLY A 104 7.94 12.71 12.33
C GLY A 104 8.31 12.56 10.85
N ASN A 105 9.60 12.33 10.57
CA ASN A 105 10.15 12.36 9.23
C ASN A 105 10.16 10.98 8.53
N LYS A 106 10.50 10.99 7.23
CA LYS A 106 10.55 9.77 6.38
C LYS A 106 11.62 8.75 6.78
N GLU A 107 12.65 9.13 7.56
CA GLU A 107 13.63 8.18 8.08
C GLU A 107 13.00 7.23 9.11
N SER A 108 11.98 7.71 9.85
CA SER A 108 11.19 6.85 10.73
C SER A 108 10.36 5.82 9.96
N GLU A 109 9.90 6.14 8.75
CA GLU A 109 9.22 5.20 7.86
C GLU A 109 10.11 4.03 7.46
N LYS A 110 11.34 4.32 7.00
CA LYS A 110 12.33 3.29 6.69
C LYS A 110 12.60 2.37 7.88
N THR A 111 12.71 2.96 9.08
CA THR A 111 12.95 2.22 10.32
C THR A 111 11.81 1.24 10.61
N ILE A 112 10.54 1.67 10.46
CA ILE A 112 9.37 0.80 10.67
C ILE A 112 9.40 -0.37 9.68
N VAL A 113 9.63 -0.11 8.39
CA VAL A 113 9.71 -1.17 7.37
C VAL A 113 10.83 -2.15 7.70
N GLN A 114 12.03 -1.68 8.01
CA GLN A 114 13.15 -2.54 8.37
C GLN A 114 12.88 -3.37 9.63
N GLN A 115 12.30 -2.77 10.66
CA GLN A 115 11.94 -3.48 11.90
C GLN A 115 10.91 -4.57 11.65
N TYR A 116 9.90 -4.28 10.82
CA TYR A 116 8.90 -5.25 10.43
C TYR A 116 9.54 -6.49 9.79
N PHE A 117 10.33 -6.30 8.71
CA PHE A 117 10.96 -7.41 8.01
C PHE A 117 12.00 -8.15 8.87
N LYS A 118 12.72 -7.44 9.73
CA LYS A 118 13.65 -8.03 10.69
C LYS A 118 12.95 -8.92 11.73
N GLY A 119 11.72 -8.59 12.11
CA GLY A 119 10.92 -9.34 13.05
C GLY A 119 10.28 -10.63 12.49
N GLN A 120 10.28 -10.82 11.17
CA GLN A 120 9.77 -12.06 10.56
C GLN A 120 10.85 -13.15 10.57
N ASP A 121 10.47 -14.39 10.72
CA ASP A 121 11.40 -15.53 10.65
C ASP A 121 11.58 -16.01 9.21
N VAL A 122 10.50 -16.14 8.47
CA VAL A 122 10.45 -16.58 7.06
C VAL A 122 9.49 -15.69 6.28
N LEU A 123 9.81 -15.43 5.04
CA LEU A 123 8.97 -14.66 4.12
C LEU A 123 8.54 -15.56 2.95
N THR A 124 7.22 -15.71 2.77
CA THR A 124 6.63 -16.53 1.69
C THR A 124 6.05 -15.66 0.56
N ASN A 125 5.86 -14.37 0.82
CA ASN A 125 5.28 -13.42 -0.11
C ASN A 125 6.34 -12.69 -0.95
N ALA A 126 5.86 -12.00 -1.98
CA ALA A 126 6.65 -11.10 -2.80
C ALA A 126 6.29 -9.63 -2.47
N TYR A 127 7.28 -8.74 -2.52
CA TYR A 127 7.13 -7.36 -2.06
C TYR A 127 7.57 -6.37 -3.12
N SER A 128 6.82 -5.29 -3.27
CA SER A 128 7.21 -4.17 -4.12
C SER A 128 7.46 -2.91 -3.30
N PHE A 129 8.53 -2.20 -3.63
CA PHE A 129 8.99 -1.01 -2.91
C PHE A 129 9.22 0.16 -3.84
N ASP A 130 8.93 1.35 -3.34
CA ASP A 130 9.42 2.59 -3.94
C ASP A 130 10.91 2.81 -3.64
N ALA A 131 11.49 3.84 -4.24
CA ALA A 131 12.91 4.15 -4.06
C ALA A 131 13.26 4.67 -2.66
N LEU A 132 12.31 5.08 -1.84
CA LEU A 132 12.55 5.47 -0.45
C LEU A 132 12.97 4.27 0.39
N HIS A 133 12.28 3.15 0.21
CA HIS A 133 12.54 1.91 0.95
C HIS A 133 13.70 1.09 0.40
N THR A 134 14.12 1.36 -0.84
CA THR A 134 15.21 0.60 -1.48
C THR A 134 16.55 0.89 -0.80
N CYS A 135 17.01 -0.04 0.02
CA CYS A 135 18.33 -0.04 0.62
C CYS A 135 18.88 -1.47 0.74
N SER A 136 20.19 -1.61 0.68
CA SER A 136 20.86 -2.94 0.67
C SER A 136 20.50 -3.79 1.89
N THR A 137 20.44 -3.19 3.07
CA THR A 137 20.12 -3.90 4.32
C THR A 137 18.72 -4.49 4.34
N LEU A 138 17.72 -3.79 3.78
CA LEU A 138 16.35 -4.31 3.69
C LEU A 138 16.27 -5.44 2.66
N LEU A 139 16.86 -5.24 1.47
CA LEU A 139 16.80 -6.24 0.41
C LEU A 139 17.56 -7.52 0.79
N GLU A 140 18.69 -7.38 1.48
CA GLU A 140 19.44 -8.52 2.05
C GLU A 140 18.64 -9.28 3.10
N GLU A 141 17.89 -8.58 3.96
CA GLU A 141 17.03 -9.19 4.97
C GLU A 141 15.90 -10.00 4.33
N ILE A 142 15.27 -9.46 3.27
CA ILE A 142 14.22 -10.14 2.53
C ILE A 142 14.77 -11.40 1.82
N GLU A 143 15.90 -11.27 1.15
CA GLU A 143 16.59 -12.38 0.48
C GLU A 143 16.92 -13.51 1.45
N LYS A 144 17.55 -13.20 2.59
CA LYS A 144 17.92 -14.18 3.61
C LYS A 144 16.72 -14.96 4.17
N LYS A 145 15.55 -14.38 4.16
CA LYS A 145 14.31 -14.98 4.68
C LYS A 145 13.45 -15.66 3.61
N GLY A 146 13.96 -15.74 2.39
CA GLY A 146 13.29 -16.41 1.26
C GLY A 146 12.21 -15.59 0.57
N GLY A 147 12.05 -14.30 0.92
CA GLY A 147 11.10 -13.41 0.26
C GLY A 147 11.57 -12.98 -1.13
N ILE A 148 10.61 -12.70 -2.01
CA ILE A 148 10.86 -12.11 -3.33
C ILE A 148 10.60 -10.62 -3.24
N TYR A 149 11.36 -9.80 -4.00
CA TYR A 149 11.10 -8.38 -4.06
C TYR A 149 11.28 -7.79 -5.46
N VAL A 150 10.61 -6.64 -5.68
CA VAL A 150 10.92 -5.68 -6.74
C VAL A 150 11.02 -4.29 -6.13
N ALA A 151 12.12 -3.58 -6.39
CA ALA A 151 12.42 -2.32 -5.73
C ALA A 151 12.84 -1.25 -6.73
N GLN A 152 12.21 -0.06 -6.67
CA GLN A 152 12.53 1.05 -7.57
C GLN A 152 13.90 1.64 -7.24
N ILE A 153 14.69 1.95 -8.26
CA ILE A 153 15.98 2.61 -8.15
C ILE A 153 15.87 4.05 -8.65
N LYS A 154 16.38 4.98 -7.85
CA LYS A 154 16.47 6.41 -8.19
C LYS A 154 17.85 6.97 -7.80
N LYS A 155 18.02 8.28 -7.94
CA LYS A 155 19.29 9.01 -7.67
C LYS A 155 19.83 8.84 -6.24
N ASN A 156 19.00 8.42 -5.29
CA ASN A 156 19.44 8.11 -3.91
C ASN A 156 20.27 6.81 -3.82
N GLN A 157 20.25 5.95 -4.88
CA GLN A 157 21.13 4.78 -5.03
C GLN A 157 22.01 4.97 -6.27
N LYS A 158 22.89 5.96 -6.23
CA LYS A 158 23.61 6.47 -7.42
C LYS A 158 24.37 5.38 -8.16
N GLU A 159 25.24 4.63 -7.47
CA GLU A 159 26.10 3.62 -8.09
C GLU A 159 25.25 2.46 -8.69
N LEU A 160 24.21 2.01 -8.00
CA LEU A 160 23.31 0.99 -8.53
C LEU A 160 22.53 1.51 -9.75
N LEU A 161 22.12 2.78 -9.74
CA LEU A 161 21.46 3.41 -10.89
C LEU A 161 22.40 3.47 -12.11
N GLU A 162 23.64 3.86 -11.93
CA GLU A 162 24.66 3.91 -12.98
C GLU A 162 24.88 2.51 -13.58
N GLU A 163 24.96 1.47 -12.76
CA GLU A 163 25.08 0.10 -13.21
C GLU A 163 23.83 -0.37 -13.99
N CYS A 164 22.61 -0.04 -13.52
CA CYS A 164 21.38 -0.31 -14.25
C CYS A 164 21.37 0.38 -15.63
N GLN A 165 21.81 1.64 -15.70
CA GLN A 165 21.91 2.38 -16.97
C GLN A 165 22.92 1.75 -17.91
N HIS A 166 24.09 1.36 -17.39
CA HIS A 166 25.12 0.68 -18.17
C HIS A 166 24.61 -0.65 -18.72
N THR A 167 23.91 -1.44 -17.91
CA THR A 167 23.30 -2.71 -18.34
C THR A 167 22.33 -2.52 -19.51
N VAL A 168 21.43 -1.55 -19.41
CA VAL A 168 20.44 -1.26 -20.48
C VAL A 168 21.10 -0.81 -21.78
N LEU A 169 22.21 -0.08 -21.71
CA LEU A 169 22.91 0.42 -22.88
C LEU A 169 23.75 -0.65 -23.61
N ASN A 170 24.23 -1.65 -22.88
CA ASN A 170 25.24 -2.58 -23.40
C ASN A 170 24.77 -4.02 -23.53
N LEU A 171 23.68 -4.40 -22.88
CA LEU A 171 23.16 -5.78 -22.91
C LEU A 171 21.80 -5.85 -23.59
N PRO A 172 21.50 -6.95 -24.33
CA PRO A 172 20.14 -7.19 -24.80
C PRO A 172 19.23 -7.55 -23.63
N PHE A 173 17.95 -7.15 -23.71
CA PHE A 173 16.94 -7.66 -22.79
C PHE A 173 16.67 -9.14 -23.05
N LYS A 174 16.28 -9.86 -22.01
CA LYS A 174 15.86 -11.26 -22.11
C LYS A 174 14.40 -11.39 -22.50
N TYR A 175 13.55 -10.50 -21.96
CA TYR A 175 12.13 -10.38 -22.25
C TYR A 175 11.76 -8.91 -22.35
N ASP A 176 10.73 -8.61 -23.14
CA ASP A 176 10.13 -7.29 -23.22
C ASP A 176 8.60 -7.35 -23.18
N PHE A 177 8.01 -6.27 -22.68
CA PHE A 177 6.56 -6.11 -22.58
C PHE A 177 6.19 -4.67 -22.98
N GLU A 178 5.08 -4.53 -23.69
CA GLU A 178 4.58 -3.24 -24.12
C GLU A 178 3.11 -3.08 -23.73
N ASP A 179 2.75 -1.91 -23.24
CA ASP A 179 1.36 -1.53 -23.02
C ASP A 179 1.09 -0.06 -23.37
N ILE A 180 -0.16 0.20 -23.78
CA ILE A 180 -0.65 1.55 -24.04
C ILE A 180 -1.95 1.74 -23.27
N GLU A 181 -1.99 2.76 -22.43
CA GLU A 181 -3.13 3.09 -21.60
C GLU A 181 -3.60 4.52 -21.84
N LYS A 182 -4.93 4.70 -21.99
CA LYS A 182 -5.56 6.01 -22.05
C LYS A 182 -6.41 6.22 -20.81
N ALA A 183 -5.90 6.98 -19.87
CA ALA A 183 -6.59 7.27 -18.61
C ALA A 183 -6.21 8.66 -18.07
N HIS A 184 -7.05 9.22 -17.22
CA HIS A 184 -6.78 10.47 -16.50
C HIS A 184 -6.31 11.64 -17.39
N GLY A 185 -6.88 11.77 -18.61
CA GLY A 185 -6.55 12.85 -19.53
C GLY A 185 -5.16 12.74 -20.17
N ARG A 186 -4.59 11.55 -20.23
CA ARG A 186 -3.29 11.27 -20.86
C ARG A 186 -3.31 9.92 -21.59
N ILE A 187 -2.43 9.80 -22.57
CA ILE A 187 -2.05 8.52 -23.20
C ILE A 187 -0.66 8.19 -22.65
N GLU A 188 -0.50 7.02 -22.13
CA GLU A 188 0.76 6.53 -21.58
C GLU A 188 1.18 5.26 -22.32
N HIS A 189 2.33 5.32 -22.98
CA HIS A 189 2.95 4.20 -23.68
C HIS A 189 4.17 3.76 -22.88
N ARG A 190 4.24 2.47 -22.56
CA ARG A 190 5.31 1.84 -21.76
C ARG A 190 5.93 0.70 -22.52
N ILE A 191 7.25 0.66 -22.53
CA ILE A 191 8.03 -0.47 -23.03
C ILE A 191 8.96 -0.89 -21.90
N ALA A 192 8.82 -2.12 -21.42
CA ALA A 192 9.64 -2.69 -20.36
C ALA A 192 10.64 -3.70 -20.95
N GLY A 193 11.92 -3.49 -20.68
CA GLY A 193 12.95 -4.49 -20.94
C GLY A 193 13.40 -5.13 -19.63
N LEU A 194 13.53 -6.45 -19.61
CA LEU A 194 14.00 -7.23 -18.48
C LEU A 194 15.37 -7.84 -18.79
N TYR A 195 16.33 -7.56 -17.91
CA TYR A 195 17.73 -7.90 -18.10
C TYR A 195 18.20 -8.78 -16.94
N PRO A 196 18.91 -9.89 -17.19
CA PRO A 196 19.64 -10.56 -16.14
C PRO A 196 20.81 -9.68 -15.64
N ILE A 197 21.03 -9.67 -14.34
CA ILE A 197 22.17 -9.00 -13.69
C ILE A 197 23.00 -10.03 -12.94
N GLU A 198 24.31 -9.95 -13.07
CA GLU A 198 25.22 -10.72 -12.25
C GLU A 198 25.56 -9.93 -10.97
N VAL A 199 25.13 -10.45 -9.82
CA VAL A 199 25.38 -9.82 -8.50
C VAL A 199 26.86 -9.48 -8.28
N ALA A 200 27.77 -10.30 -8.81
CA ALA A 200 29.22 -10.09 -8.67
C ALA A 200 29.72 -8.77 -9.29
N THR A 201 28.99 -8.21 -10.26
CA THR A 201 29.31 -6.93 -10.90
C THR A 201 28.87 -5.72 -10.08
N LEU A 202 27.96 -5.92 -9.12
CA LEU A 202 27.44 -4.85 -8.30
C LEU A 202 28.41 -4.43 -7.19
N ASP A 203 28.29 -3.19 -6.76
CA ASP A 203 28.99 -2.69 -5.56
C ASP A 203 28.82 -3.66 -4.38
N ARG A 204 29.87 -3.82 -3.58
CA ARG A 204 29.96 -4.79 -2.48
C ARG A 204 28.76 -4.72 -1.53
N ARG A 205 28.18 -3.54 -1.31
CA ARG A 205 27.02 -3.36 -0.43
C ARG A 205 25.73 -4.02 -0.93
N TRP A 206 25.65 -4.30 -2.25
CA TRP A 206 24.47 -4.93 -2.86
C TRP A 206 24.64 -6.44 -3.06
N GLN A 207 25.80 -6.99 -2.87
CA GLN A 207 26.08 -8.41 -3.14
C GLN A 207 25.24 -9.37 -2.28
N GLY A 208 24.90 -8.98 -1.04
CA GLY A 208 24.03 -9.75 -0.16
C GLY A 208 22.54 -9.65 -0.48
N SER A 209 22.14 -8.75 -1.36
CA SER A 209 20.72 -8.49 -1.66
C SER A 209 20.07 -9.50 -2.61
N GLY A 210 20.87 -10.36 -3.27
CA GLY A 210 20.35 -11.37 -4.20
C GLY A 210 19.83 -10.80 -5.53
N ILE A 211 20.16 -9.55 -5.91
CA ILE A 211 19.71 -8.93 -7.16
C ILE A 211 20.13 -9.80 -8.35
N GLN A 212 19.17 -10.23 -9.17
CA GLN A 212 19.40 -11.06 -10.36
C GLN A 212 18.70 -10.52 -11.62
N THR A 213 17.74 -9.61 -11.44
CA THR A 213 16.95 -9.05 -12.54
C THR A 213 16.87 -7.54 -12.44
N LEU A 214 17.12 -6.85 -13.54
CA LEU A 214 16.81 -5.45 -13.78
C LEU A 214 15.54 -5.36 -14.64
N VAL A 215 14.60 -4.50 -14.25
CA VAL A 215 13.46 -4.07 -15.07
C VAL A 215 13.65 -2.60 -15.41
N ALA A 216 13.81 -2.28 -16.69
CA ALA A 216 13.87 -0.91 -17.17
C ALA A 216 12.61 -0.59 -17.98
N ILE A 217 11.86 0.43 -17.58
CA ILE A 217 10.63 0.83 -18.25
C ILE A 217 10.82 2.20 -18.89
N TYR A 218 10.84 2.22 -20.21
CA TYR A 218 10.66 3.45 -20.95
C TYR A 218 9.18 3.84 -20.92
N ARG A 219 8.91 5.06 -20.53
CA ARG A 219 7.55 5.59 -20.37
C ARG A 219 7.41 6.92 -21.11
N LYS A 220 6.54 6.93 -22.13
CA LYS A 220 6.13 8.13 -22.86
C LYS A 220 4.72 8.50 -22.46
N ARG A 221 4.51 9.72 -22.00
CA ARG A 221 3.21 10.26 -21.62
C ARG A 221 2.86 11.44 -22.50
N GLU A 222 1.68 11.39 -23.12
CA GLU A 222 1.10 12.50 -23.88
C GLU A 222 -0.17 12.97 -23.16
N ARG A 223 -0.21 14.24 -22.78
CA ARG A 223 -1.38 14.84 -22.17
C ARG A 223 -2.40 15.20 -23.26
N THR A 224 -3.65 14.70 -23.16
CA THR A 224 -4.68 14.86 -24.20
C THR A 224 -5.15 16.31 -24.39
N LYS A 225 -5.01 17.17 -23.37
CA LYS A 225 -5.47 18.57 -23.42
C LYS A 225 -4.59 19.47 -24.29
N ASP A 226 -3.28 19.33 -24.22
CA ASP A 226 -2.30 20.23 -24.83
C ASP A 226 -1.19 19.48 -25.59
N HIS A 227 -1.34 18.18 -25.77
CA HIS A 227 -0.39 17.28 -26.44
C HIS A 227 1.05 17.36 -25.92
N LYS A 228 1.22 17.84 -24.69
CA LYS A 228 2.55 17.91 -24.07
C LYS A 228 3.07 16.49 -23.80
N ILE A 229 4.24 16.21 -24.36
CA ILE A 229 4.91 14.91 -24.22
C ILE A 229 5.99 15.00 -23.14
N SER A 230 6.04 13.97 -22.30
CA SER A 230 7.15 13.70 -21.38
C SER A 230 7.65 12.26 -21.56
N GLN A 231 8.95 12.07 -21.41
CA GLN A 231 9.60 10.77 -21.55
C GLN A 231 10.55 10.56 -20.36
N GLU A 232 10.58 9.33 -19.85
CA GLU A 232 11.50 8.95 -18.79
C GLU A 232 11.79 7.45 -18.87
N ILE A 233 12.92 7.03 -18.29
CA ILE A 233 13.23 5.62 -18.01
C ILE A 233 13.25 5.45 -16.51
N VAL A 234 12.52 4.47 -16.00
CA VAL A 234 12.50 4.07 -14.59
C VAL A 234 13.10 2.68 -14.45
N TYR A 235 13.86 2.49 -13.38
CA TYR A 235 14.61 1.27 -13.12
C TYR A 235 14.13 0.61 -11.85
N PHE A 236 14.05 -0.73 -11.88
CA PHE A 236 13.71 -1.56 -10.75
C PHE A 236 14.67 -2.76 -10.72
N VAL A 237 14.99 -3.23 -9.52
CA VAL A 237 15.77 -4.44 -9.33
C VAL A 237 14.98 -5.48 -8.56
N SER A 238 15.28 -6.76 -8.80
CA SER A 238 14.60 -7.88 -8.15
C SER A 238 15.58 -9.03 -7.92
N ASN A 239 15.33 -9.82 -6.87
CA ASN A 239 16.00 -11.10 -6.65
C ASN A 239 15.33 -12.27 -7.39
N LYS A 240 14.21 -12.04 -8.08
CA LYS A 240 13.54 -13.07 -8.88
C LYS A 240 14.36 -13.39 -10.12
N ILE A 241 14.61 -14.69 -10.33
CA ILE A 241 15.28 -15.22 -11.53
C ILE A 241 14.25 -15.29 -12.67
N LEU A 242 14.65 -14.87 -13.87
CA LEU A 242 13.84 -15.00 -15.07
C LEU A 242 14.08 -16.37 -15.74
N SER A 243 13.36 -17.39 -15.33
CA SER A 243 13.47 -18.72 -15.93
C SER A 243 12.72 -18.82 -17.26
N ASN A 244 11.58 -18.13 -17.36
CA ASN A 244 10.69 -18.12 -18.52
C ASN A 244 9.98 -16.77 -18.67
N GLU A 245 9.20 -16.58 -19.73
CA GLU A 245 8.46 -15.35 -20.01
C GLU A 245 7.37 -15.06 -18.97
N LYS A 246 6.80 -16.10 -18.34
CA LYS A 246 5.80 -15.93 -17.28
C LYS A 246 6.40 -15.23 -16.06
N ASP A 247 7.63 -15.57 -15.68
CA ASP A 247 8.36 -14.88 -14.59
C ASP A 247 8.57 -13.42 -14.92
N GLY A 248 8.90 -13.12 -16.18
CA GLY A 248 9.05 -11.75 -16.66
C GLY A 248 7.73 -10.96 -16.61
N ASN A 249 6.64 -11.55 -17.07
CA ASN A 249 5.33 -10.93 -17.04
C ASN A 249 4.84 -10.68 -15.60
N GLU A 250 5.06 -11.64 -14.70
CA GLU A 250 4.74 -11.48 -13.28
C GLU A 250 5.50 -10.30 -12.68
N LEU A 251 6.80 -10.19 -12.94
CA LEU A 251 7.62 -9.10 -12.43
C LEU A 251 7.22 -7.74 -13.02
N TYR A 252 6.91 -7.70 -14.32
CA TYR A 252 6.38 -6.49 -14.95
C TYR A 252 5.04 -6.06 -14.33
N ARG A 253 4.13 -7.02 -14.10
CA ARG A 253 2.85 -6.75 -13.41
C ARG A 253 3.07 -6.27 -11.99
N ALA A 254 4.02 -6.84 -11.26
CA ALA A 254 4.35 -6.40 -9.90
C ALA A 254 4.79 -4.93 -9.86
N VAL A 255 5.64 -4.51 -10.81
CA VAL A 255 6.02 -3.10 -10.95
C VAL A 255 4.80 -2.22 -11.25
N ARG A 256 3.89 -2.68 -12.14
CA ARG A 256 2.68 -1.93 -12.49
C ARG A 256 1.71 -1.81 -11.32
N ASN A 257 1.50 -2.89 -10.60
CA ASN A 257 0.51 -2.97 -9.53
C ASN A 257 0.98 -2.34 -8.21
N HIS A 258 2.26 -1.99 -8.08
CA HIS A 258 2.75 -1.22 -6.93
C HIS A 258 1.92 0.07 -6.70
N TRP A 259 1.39 0.69 -7.76
CA TRP A 259 0.53 1.87 -7.67
C TRP A 259 -0.83 1.61 -7.01
N GLY A 260 -1.18 0.36 -6.76
CA GLY A 260 -2.36 -0.01 -5.99
C GLY A 260 -2.37 0.61 -4.59
N VAL A 261 -1.20 0.85 -3.99
CA VAL A 261 -1.07 1.53 -2.71
C VAL A 261 -1.57 2.98 -2.75
N GLU A 262 -1.32 3.71 -3.84
CA GLU A 262 -1.84 5.06 -4.03
C GLU A 262 -3.37 5.04 -4.19
N SER A 263 -3.90 4.02 -4.88
CA SER A 263 -5.34 3.82 -5.02
C SER A 263 -6.01 3.53 -3.69
N ASP A 264 -5.39 2.72 -2.81
CA ASP A 264 -5.87 2.49 -1.46
C ASP A 264 -5.88 3.78 -0.63
N ASN A 265 -4.82 4.59 -0.71
CA ASN A 265 -4.75 5.90 -0.08
C ASN A 265 -5.90 6.81 -0.56
N HIS A 266 -6.11 6.88 -1.87
CA HIS A 266 -7.15 7.71 -2.47
C HIS A 266 -8.55 7.31 -2.00
N VAL A 267 -8.84 6.02 -1.90
CA VAL A 267 -10.13 5.51 -1.39
C VAL A 267 -10.37 5.97 0.04
N LYS A 268 -9.38 5.85 0.92
CA LYS A 268 -9.50 6.29 2.32
C LYS A 268 -9.70 7.80 2.43
N ASP A 269 -9.00 8.60 1.63
CA ASP A 269 -9.08 10.05 1.67
C ASP A 269 -10.37 10.60 1.05
N VAL A 270 -10.71 10.14 -0.15
CA VAL A 270 -11.83 10.69 -0.91
C VAL A 270 -13.14 10.03 -0.55
N ASN A 271 -13.17 8.70 -0.46
CA ASN A 271 -14.43 7.99 -0.20
C ASN A 271 -14.80 7.98 1.29
N LEU A 272 -13.84 7.80 2.19
CA LEU A 272 -14.10 7.78 3.63
C LEU A 272 -13.81 9.10 4.33
N GLY A 273 -13.07 9.99 3.71
CA GLY A 273 -12.74 11.30 4.25
C GLY A 273 -11.75 11.25 5.42
N GLU A 274 -10.80 10.32 5.40
CA GLU A 274 -9.81 10.12 6.46
C GLU A 274 -9.06 11.41 6.79
N ASP A 275 -8.58 12.14 5.78
CA ASP A 275 -7.85 13.40 5.95
C ASP A 275 -8.68 14.56 6.52
N TYR A 276 -10.01 14.48 6.46
CA TYR A 276 -10.91 15.51 7.03
C TYR A 276 -11.18 15.32 8.52
N ILE A 277 -10.86 14.16 9.09
CA ILE A 277 -11.10 13.87 10.50
C ILE A 277 -9.96 14.44 11.34
N LYS A 278 -10.21 15.56 12.02
CA LYS A 278 -9.23 16.19 12.90
C LYS A 278 -9.07 15.40 14.20
N CYS A 279 -7.91 14.82 14.40
CA CYS A 279 -7.58 14.02 15.58
C CYS A 279 -6.09 14.18 15.95
N TYR A 280 -5.82 14.99 16.95
CA TYR A 280 -4.44 15.33 17.37
C TYR A 280 -3.88 14.42 18.47
N LYS A 281 -4.67 13.47 18.97
CA LYS A 281 -4.22 12.50 19.98
C LYS A 281 -3.71 11.24 19.31
N THR A 282 -2.44 10.96 19.45
CA THR A 282 -1.71 9.87 18.80
C THR A 282 -2.45 8.53 18.86
N ASN A 283 -2.77 8.02 20.04
CA ASN A 283 -3.43 6.71 20.15
C ASN A 283 -4.80 6.68 19.47
N ARG A 284 -5.56 7.75 19.55
CA ARG A 284 -6.88 7.87 18.93
C ARG A 284 -6.79 7.94 17.40
N SER A 285 -5.82 8.67 16.87
CA SER A 285 -5.63 8.79 15.42
C SER A 285 -5.16 7.47 14.81
N ARG A 286 -4.26 6.74 15.48
CA ARG A 286 -3.81 5.41 15.07
C ARG A 286 -4.94 4.39 15.10
N ALA A 287 -5.72 4.35 16.19
CA ALA A 287 -6.90 3.49 16.28
C ALA A 287 -7.94 3.82 15.19
N MET A 288 -8.14 5.12 14.88
CA MET A 288 -9.05 5.52 13.81
C MET A 288 -8.56 5.06 12.43
N ALA A 289 -7.28 5.23 12.11
CA ALA A 289 -6.69 4.74 10.86
C ALA A 289 -6.82 3.21 10.74
N SER A 290 -6.65 2.48 11.84
CA SER A 290 -6.86 1.03 11.89
C SER A 290 -8.32 0.65 11.59
N VAL A 291 -9.29 1.37 12.16
CA VAL A 291 -10.73 1.18 11.86
C VAL A 291 -11.04 1.48 10.39
N PHE A 292 -10.49 2.54 9.81
CA PHE A 292 -10.64 2.82 8.37
C PHE A 292 -10.06 1.71 7.51
N ASN A 293 -8.92 1.17 7.90
CA ASN A 293 -8.30 0.05 7.19
C ASN A 293 -9.23 -1.17 7.12
N VAL A 294 -9.79 -1.57 8.26
CA VAL A 294 -10.78 -2.65 8.35
C VAL A 294 -12.01 -2.36 7.49
N ALA A 295 -12.57 -1.15 7.60
CA ALA A 295 -13.76 -0.78 6.85
C ALA A 295 -13.54 -0.89 5.33
N VAL A 296 -12.38 -0.44 4.83
CA VAL A 296 -12.05 -0.55 3.39
C VAL A 296 -11.89 -2.00 2.97
N ASN A 297 -11.20 -2.83 3.76
CA ASN A 297 -11.03 -4.25 3.45
C ASN A 297 -12.39 -4.98 3.40
N LEU A 298 -13.26 -4.74 4.38
CA LEU A 298 -14.62 -5.30 4.38
C LEU A 298 -15.43 -4.87 3.16
N LEU A 299 -15.37 -3.59 2.78
CA LEU A 299 -16.04 -3.09 1.59
C LEU A 299 -15.50 -3.72 0.31
N ARG A 300 -14.18 -4.00 0.24
CA ARG A 300 -13.55 -4.67 -0.91
C ARG A 300 -14.01 -6.12 -1.04
N ARG A 301 -14.02 -6.88 0.03
CA ARG A 301 -14.49 -8.28 0.04
C ARG A 301 -15.95 -8.41 -0.41
N LYS A 302 -16.77 -7.43 -0.15
CA LYS A 302 -18.20 -7.42 -0.54
C LYS A 302 -18.47 -6.68 -1.86
N ASN A 303 -17.44 -6.11 -2.47
CA ASN A 303 -17.59 -5.32 -3.68
C ASN A 303 -17.65 -6.22 -4.92
N THR A 304 -18.83 -6.37 -5.47
CA THR A 304 -19.05 -7.08 -6.73
C THR A 304 -19.02 -6.16 -7.96
N THR A 305 -18.98 -4.83 -7.77
CA THR A 305 -19.15 -3.83 -8.83
C THR A 305 -17.89 -3.03 -9.16
N ASN A 306 -16.78 -3.30 -8.49
CA ASN A 306 -15.50 -2.56 -8.59
C ASN A 306 -15.58 -1.06 -8.25
N ASN A 307 -16.69 -0.56 -7.70
CA ASN A 307 -16.88 0.83 -7.32
C ASN A 307 -17.17 0.98 -5.82
N LEU A 308 -16.11 1.15 -5.03
CA LEU A 308 -16.22 1.29 -3.56
C LEU A 308 -17.05 2.50 -3.12
N ARG A 309 -17.14 3.57 -3.94
CA ARG A 309 -18.00 4.70 -3.64
C ARG A 309 -19.47 4.29 -3.65
N THR A 310 -19.88 3.55 -4.66
CA THR A 310 -21.27 3.03 -4.75
C THR A 310 -21.56 2.11 -3.57
N VAL A 311 -20.69 1.15 -3.26
CA VAL A 311 -20.86 0.24 -2.12
C VAL A 311 -21.01 1.03 -0.81
N ARG A 312 -20.20 2.07 -0.59
CA ARG A 312 -20.33 2.95 0.57
C ARG A 312 -21.67 3.71 0.58
N GLU A 313 -22.09 4.22 -0.58
CA GLU A 313 -23.37 4.90 -0.73
C GLU A 313 -24.52 3.92 -0.44
N ASP A 314 -24.48 2.71 -0.94
CA ASP A 314 -25.45 1.64 -0.65
C ASP A 314 -25.49 1.32 0.85
N CYS A 315 -24.34 1.19 1.51
CA CYS A 315 -24.27 1.05 2.97
C CYS A 315 -24.90 2.22 3.74
N ASN A 316 -24.85 3.43 3.18
CA ASN A 316 -25.48 4.61 3.79
C ASN A 316 -27.00 4.66 3.58
N PHE A 317 -27.51 4.12 2.48
CA PHE A 317 -28.92 4.12 2.14
C PHE A 317 -29.65 2.89 2.68
N GLU A 318 -29.01 1.73 2.65
CA GLU A 318 -29.58 0.46 3.04
C GLU A 318 -28.84 -0.16 4.24
N ARG A 319 -29.40 0.01 5.42
CA ARG A 319 -28.83 -0.49 6.68
C ARG A 319 -28.58 -2.01 6.66
N ASN A 320 -29.54 -2.79 6.15
CA ASN A 320 -29.38 -4.24 6.07
C ASN A 320 -28.25 -4.67 5.16
N TYR A 321 -27.97 -3.88 4.12
CA TYR A 321 -26.79 -4.08 3.28
C TYR A 321 -25.50 -3.84 4.07
N ALA A 322 -25.45 -2.73 4.80
CA ALA A 322 -24.29 -2.43 5.67
C ALA A 322 -24.07 -3.53 6.71
N ILE A 323 -25.14 -3.99 7.40
CA ILE A 323 -25.05 -5.08 8.39
C ILE A 323 -24.50 -6.35 7.71
N ARG A 324 -25.00 -6.71 6.53
CA ARG A 324 -24.49 -7.87 5.77
C ARG A 324 -23.00 -7.73 5.41
N CYS A 325 -22.52 -6.53 5.12
CA CYS A 325 -21.09 -6.30 4.87
C CYS A 325 -20.22 -6.62 6.10
N PHE A 326 -20.77 -6.46 7.31
CA PHE A 326 -20.04 -6.68 8.56
C PHE A 326 -20.32 -8.03 9.23
N SER A 327 -21.40 -8.72 8.86
CA SER A 327 -21.88 -9.90 9.58
C SER A 327 -21.59 -11.23 8.91
N THR A 328 -20.99 -11.25 7.74
CA THR A 328 -20.63 -12.50 7.06
C THR A 328 -19.13 -12.69 6.99
N SER A 329 -18.65 -13.51 7.85
CA SER A 329 -17.49 -14.36 7.62
C SER A 329 -17.87 -15.51 6.70
#